data_46eddced15f31a323961fb150289321c
#
_entry.id   46eddced15f31a323961fb150289321c
#
_cell.length_a   1.000
_cell.length_b   1.000
_cell.length_c   1.000
_cell.angle_alpha   90.00
_cell.angle_beta   90.00
_cell.angle_gamma   90.00
#
_symmetry.space_group_name_H-M   'P 1'
#
loop_
_entity.id
_entity.type
_entity.pdbx_description
1 polymer ?
#
loop_
_entity_poly.entity_id
_entity_poly.type
_entity_poly.pdbx_seq_one_letter_code
_entity_poly.pdbx_strand_id
1 'polypeptide(L)'
;MRKTNTNTISIIGAGNVATHLALALHGTGHNIHQVLSRDYSHAERLASLVGAEPIDNSSLLTPHSSLYLLAVNDDSLYNLAATLRLPGALVLHTSGSTPADILAPVSDRYGVVWSPQTFVRDIPMDYLHLPFCIEGSTSEATETIEKLFATVSDNIHRLDYGQRRWTHLAAVMVNNFGNAVNALAQEISTRHGIDFALLRPLADATVAKMDHGALWPQQTGPAVRHDNKTLDLQRALLADNPKLLQLYNLMTEIIQNRDK
;
A
#
# COMPACT_ATOMS: atom_id res chain seq x y z
N MET A 1 13.81 23.06 -18.94
CA MET A 1 12.80 23.12 -17.87
C MET A 1 11.47 22.68 -18.45
N ARG A 2 10.95 21.51 -18.09
CA ARG A 2 9.57 21.10 -18.44
C ARG A 2 8.62 22.07 -17.74
N LYS A 3 7.72 22.74 -18.47
CA LYS A 3 6.61 23.48 -17.88
C LYS A 3 5.74 22.43 -17.17
N THR A 4 5.92 22.26 -15.87
CA THR A 4 5.03 21.46 -15.05
C THR A 4 3.71 22.21 -14.96
N ASN A 5 2.64 21.61 -15.50
CA ASN A 5 1.29 22.14 -15.31
C ASN A 5 1.00 21.98 -13.81
N THR A 6 1.10 23.08 -13.07
CA THR A 6 0.94 23.06 -11.62
C THR A 6 -0.55 22.83 -11.29
N ASN A 7 -0.86 21.69 -10.68
CA ASN A 7 -2.21 21.40 -10.19
C ASN A 7 -2.37 21.98 -8.78
N THR A 8 -3.57 22.45 -8.47
CA THR A 8 -4.01 22.76 -7.11
C THR A 8 -4.74 21.55 -6.57
N ILE A 9 -4.27 21.01 -5.45
CA ILE A 9 -4.67 19.70 -4.90
C ILE A 9 -5.17 19.88 -3.48
N SER A 10 -6.36 19.36 -3.16
CA SER A 10 -6.81 19.18 -1.78
C SER A 10 -6.71 17.71 -1.37
N ILE A 11 -6.21 17.45 -0.17
CA ILE A 11 -6.03 16.11 0.38
C ILE A 11 -7.04 15.87 1.49
N ILE A 12 -7.78 14.78 1.39
CA ILE A 12 -8.75 14.32 2.37
C ILE A 12 -8.18 13.09 3.06
N GLY A 13 -7.79 13.28 4.32
CA GLY A 13 -7.02 12.34 5.13
C GLY A 13 -5.65 12.92 5.49
N ALA A 14 -5.12 12.56 6.67
CA ALA A 14 -3.80 12.95 7.14
C ALA A 14 -3.02 11.76 7.76
N GLY A 15 -3.29 10.54 7.24
CA GLY A 15 -2.59 9.32 7.60
C GLY A 15 -1.24 9.15 6.87
N ASN A 16 -0.65 7.95 6.98
CA ASN A 16 0.64 7.64 6.36
C ASN A 16 0.63 7.85 4.83
N VAL A 17 -0.37 7.28 4.15
CA VAL A 17 -0.51 7.41 2.68
C VAL A 17 -0.70 8.87 2.28
N ALA A 18 -1.61 9.60 2.95
CA ALA A 18 -1.85 11.02 2.70
C ALA A 18 -0.57 11.84 2.84
N THR A 19 0.21 11.59 3.90
CA THR A 19 1.47 12.31 4.16
C THR A 19 2.47 12.11 3.03
N HIS A 20 2.72 10.86 2.64
CA HIS A 20 3.69 10.57 1.58
C HIS A 20 3.25 11.09 0.21
N LEU A 21 1.97 10.96 -0.16
CA LEU A 21 1.48 11.48 -1.43
C LEU A 21 1.49 13.01 -1.47
N ALA A 22 1.15 13.69 -0.35
CA ALA A 22 1.26 15.13 -0.23
C ALA A 22 2.70 15.62 -0.43
N LEU A 23 3.65 15.00 0.27
CA LEU A 23 5.08 15.33 0.15
C LEU A 23 5.61 15.07 -1.26
N ALA A 24 5.26 13.95 -1.87
CA ALA A 24 5.68 13.60 -3.22
C ALA A 24 5.17 14.60 -4.26
N LEU A 25 3.88 14.94 -4.23
CA LEU A 25 3.26 15.91 -5.14
C LEU A 25 3.78 17.33 -4.91
N HIS A 26 3.92 17.76 -3.65
CA HIS A 26 4.51 19.05 -3.30
C HIS A 26 5.96 19.15 -3.78
N GLY A 27 6.76 18.12 -3.57
CA GLY A 27 8.16 18.06 -3.99
C GLY A 27 8.36 18.13 -5.51
N THR A 28 7.34 17.81 -6.30
CA THR A 28 7.35 17.94 -7.77
C THR A 28 6.71 19.24 -8.27
N GLY A 29 6.40 20.18 -7.36
CA GLY A 29 5.96 21.55 -7.68
C GLY A 29 4.44 21.71 -7.80
N HIS A 30 3.64 20.72 -7.37
CA HIS A 30 2.19 20.90 -7.25
C HIS A 30 1.84 21.67 -5.99
N ASN A 31 0.76 22.47 -6.06
CA ASN A 31 0.28 23.25 -4.93
C ASN A 31 -0.71 22.41 -4.10
N ILE A 32 -0.33 22.05 -2.87
CA ILE A 32 -1.28 21.46 -1.93
C ILE A 32 -2.03 22.60 -1.27
N HIS A 33 -3.33 22.69 -1.55
CA HIS A 33 -4.16 23.83 -1.13
C HIS A 33 -4.75 23.62 0.26
N GLN A 34 -5.44 22.48 0.48
CA GLN A 34 -6.07 22.16 1.75
C GLN A 34 -5.77 20.73 2.16
N VAL A 35 -5.67 20.51 3.46
CA VAL A 35 -5.62 19.18 4.08
C VAL A 35 -6.77 19.03 5.05
N LEU A 36 -7.68 18.10 4.75
CA LEU A 36 -8.84 17.78 5.59
C LEU A 36 -8.55 16.54 6.46
N SER A 37 -8.72 16.66 7.75
CA SER A 37 -8.77 15.54 8.67
C SER A 37 -9.79 15.80 9.79
N ARG A 38 -10.51 14.75 10.24
CA ARG A 38 -11.40 14.84 11.40
C ARG A 38 -10.67 15.24 12.69
N ASP A 39 -9.41 14.87 12.80
CA ASP A 39 -8.50 15.35 13.84
C ASP A 39 -7.70 16.52 13.24
N TYR A 40 -8.01 17.73 13.72
CA TYR A 40 -7.38 18.95 13.25
C TYR A 40 -5.86 18.94 13.42
N SER A 41 -5.36 18.37 14.52
CA SER A 41 -3.92 18.29 14.77
C SER A 41 -3.17 17.47 13.73
N HIS A 42 -3.82 16.44 13.18
CA HIS A 42 -3.28 15.66 12.06
C HIS A 42 -3.29 16.45 10.75
N ALA A 43 -4.36 17.22 10.50
CA ALA A 43 -4.42 18.11 9.34
C ALA A 43 -3.35 19.20 9.42
N GLU A 44 -3.25 19.88 10.56
CA GLU A 44 -2.28 20.95 10.82
C GLU A 44 -0.84 20.49 10.63
N ARG A 45 -0.50 19.31 11.17
CA ARG A 45 0.83 18.73 11.00
C ARG A 45 1.17 18.46 9.53
N LEU A 46 0.28 17.83 8.77
CA LEU A 46 0.52 17.56 7.36
C LEU A 46 0.55 18.87 6.55
N ALA A 47 -0.38 19.77 6.81
CA ALA A 47 -0.46 21.07 6.14
C ALA A 47 0.80 21.90 6.32
N SER A 48 1.39 21.90 7.54
CA SER A 48 2.65 22.61 7.81
C SER A 48 3.84 22.10 6.98
N LEU A 49 3.85 20.82 6.61
CA LEU A 49 4.92 20.22 5.79
C LEU A 49 4.85 20.63 4.32
N VAL A 50 3.67 21.01 3.82
CA VAL A 50 3.43 21.27 2.39
C VAL A 50 2.88 22.68 2.11
N GLY A 51 2.80 23.53 3.12
CA GLY A 51 2.32 24.92 3.01
C GLY A 51 0.83 25.02 2.70
N ALA A 52 0.02 24.05 3.16
CA ALA A 52 -1.42 23.98 2.91
C ALA A 52 -2.24 24.58 4.06
N GLU A 53 -3.54 24.79 3.82
CA GLU A 53 -4.52 25.17 4.84
C GLU A 53 -5.07 23.90 5.53
N PRO A 54 -4.95 23.75 6.87
CA PRO A 54 -5.58 22.66 7.59
C PRO A 54 -7.07 22.94 7.84
N ILE A 55 -7.93 21.95 7.60
CA ILE A 55 -9.36 22.00 7.88
C ILE A 55 -9.84 20.69 8.53
N ASP A 56 -10.90 20.77 9.36
CA ASP A 56 -11.49 19.63 10.06
C ASP A 56 -12.91 19.28 9.59
N ASN A 57 -13.49 20.11 8.74
CA ASN A 57 -14.84 19.94 8.22
C ASN A 57 -14.87 20.01 6.70
N SER A 58 -15.54 19.06 6.06
CA SER A 58 -15.69 19.03 4.59
C SER A 58 -16.49 20.21 4.02
N SER A 59 -17.32 20.90 4.82
CA SER A 59 -18.00 22.13 4.39
C SER A 59 -17.04 23.30 4.15
N LEU A 60 -15.82 23.22 4.66
CA LEU A 60 -14.76 24.20 4.48
C LEU A 60 -13.89 23.91 3.23
N LEU A 61 -14.12 22.79 2.54
CA LEU A 61 -13.46 22.51 1.27
C LEU A 61 -13.86 23.56 0.23
N THR A 62 -12.86 24.23 -0.30
CA THR A 62 -13.09 25.25 -1.33
C THR A 62 -13.05 24.62 -2.72
N PRO A 63 -13.89 25.11 -3.69
CA PRO A 63 -13.93 24.58 -5.06
C PRO A 63 -12.74 25.01 -5.93
N HIS A 64 -11.63 25.43 -5.32
CA HIS A 64 -10.44 25.92 -6.02
C HIS A 64 -9.47 24.84 -6.44
N SER A 65 -9.63 23.60 -5.93
CA SER A 65 -8.74 22.49 -6.30
C SER A 65 -9.23 21.82 -7.57
N SER A 66 -8.30 21.60 -8.51
CA SER A 66 -8.55 20.83 -9.72
C SER A 66 -8.56 19.33 -9.46
N LEU A 67 -7.97 18.91 -8.32
CA LEU A 67 -7.86 17.52 -7.89
C LEU A 67 -8.11 17.40 -6.39
N TYR A 68 -8.87 16.36 -6.02
CA TYR A 68 -9.07 15.94 -4.63
C TYR A 68 -8.58 14.50 -4.46
N LEU A 69 -7.68 14.30 -3.49
CA LEU A 69 -7.10 12.99 -3.19
C LEU A 69 -7.66 12.48 -1.85
N LEU A 70 -8.48 11.42 -1.90
CA LEU A 70 -9.09 10.78 -0.74
C LEU A 70 -8.17 9.66 -0.24
N ALA A 71 -7.34 9.96 0.74
CA ALA A 71 -6.39 9.03 1.37
C ALA A 71 -6.85 8.69 2.80
N VAL A 72 -8.01 8.06 2.90
CA VAL A 72 -8.68 7.61 4.12
C VAL A 72 -8.85 6.10 4.11
N ASN A 73 -9.26 5.50 5.24
CA ASN A 73 -9.64 4.08 5.27
C ASN A 73 -10.94 3.82 4.47
N ASP A 74 -11.17 2.56 4.11
CA ASP A 74 -12.26 2.18 3.22
C ASP A 74 -13.64 2.58 3.78
N ASP A 75 -13.92 2.37 5.07
CA ASP A 75 -15.20 2.78 5.70
C ASP A 75 -15.44 4.29 5.59
N SER A 76 -14.39 5.09 5.82
CA SER A 76 -14.49 6.55 5.66
C SER A 76 -14.63 6.96 4.20
N LEU A 77 -14.06 6.20 3.25
CA LEU A 77 -14.21 6.44 1.83
C LEU A 77 -15.66 6.26 1.37
N TYR A 78 -16.35 5.20 1.82
CA TYR A 78 -17.78 5.00 1.55
C TYR A 78 -18.64 6.13 2.08
N ASN A 79 -18.38 6.59 3.30
CA ASN A 79 -19.11 7.70 3.91
C ASN A 79 -18.90 9.03 3.16
N LEU A 80 -17.66 9.31 2.74
CA LEU A 80 -17.34 10.52 1.95
C LEU A 80 -18.01 10.46 0.57
N ALA A 81 -17.96 9.32 -0.11
CA ALA A 81 -18.59 9.14 -1.42
C ALA A 81 -20.11 9.37 -1.39
N ALA A 82 -20.77 9.04 -0.28
CA ALA A 82 -22.21 9.28 -0.10
C ALA A 82 -22.56 10.77 0.03
N THR A 83 -21.69 11.56 0.65
CA THR A 83 -22.00 12.95 1.08
C THR A 83 -21.28 14.04 0.28
N LEU A 84 -20.04 13.77 -0.18
CA LEU A 84 -19.22 14.75 -0.88
C LEU A 84 -19.70 14.94 -2.32
N ARG A 85 -19.69 16.19 -2.79
CA ARG A 85 -20.01 16.56 -4.18
C ARG A 85 -19.00 17.58 -4.68
N LEU A 86 -18.25 17.19 -5.73
CA LEU A 86 -17.14 17.96 -6.32
C LEU A 86 -17.23 17.92 -7.86
N PRO A 87 -18.33 18.44 -8.44
CA PRO A 87 -18.58 18.34 -9.88
C PRO A 87 -17.44 19.00 -10.68
N GLY A 88 -17.00 18.33 -11.74
CA GLY A 88 -15.94 18.80 -12.64
C GLY A 88 -14.51 18.67 -12.12
N ALA A 89 -14.30 18.40 -10.83
CA ALA A 89 -12.96 18.13 -10.29
C ALA A 89 -12.55 16.69 -10.57
N LEU A 90 -11.26 16.44 -10.72
CA LEU A 90 -10.72 15.08 -10.69
C LEU A 90 -10.68 14.59 -9.23
N VAL A 91 -11.36 13.49 -8.93
CA VAL A 91 -11.41 12.93 -7.57
C VAL A 91 -10.79 11.54 -7.57
N LEU A 92 -9.77 11.34 -6.75
CA LEU A 92 -9.03 10.08 -6.65
C LEU A 92 -9.13 9.49 -5.26
N HIS A 93 -9.20 8.16 -5.16
CA HIS A 93 -8.96 7.49 -3.89
C HIS A 93 -7.71 6.61 -3.95
N THR A 94 -7.23 6.17 -2.78
CA THR A 94 -5.98 5.42 -2.64
C THR A 94 -6.17 3.97 -2.17
N SER A 95 -7.40 3.45 -2.20
CA SER A 95 -7.69 2.06 -1.77
C SER A 95 -7.28 1.06 -2.84
N GLY A 96 -6.59 -0.01 -2.43
CA GLY A 96 -6.29 -1.17 -3.28
C GLY A 96 -7.47 -2.11 -3.49
N SER A 97 -8.46 -2.10 -2.58
CA SER A 97 -9.59 -3.02 -2.52
C SER A 97 -10.93 -2.44 -2.98
N THR A 98 -11.08 -1.11 -3.00
CA THR A 98 -12.33 -0.43 -3.34
C THR A 98 -12.40 -0.10 -4.84
N PRO A 99 -13.53 -0.31 -5.54
CA PRO A 99 -13.68 0.05 -6.94
C PRO A 99 -13.71 1.57 -7.15
N ALA A 100 -13.26 2.03 -8.33
CA ALA A 100 -13.20 3.47 -8.65
C ALA A 100 -14.58 4.13 -8.68
N ASP A 101 -15.60 3.43 -9.14
CA ASP A 101 -16.96 3.93 -9.37
C ASP A 101 -17.72 4.29 -8.09
N ILE A 102 -17.20 3.95 -6.90
CA ILE A 102 -17.71 4.49 -5.64
C ILE A 102 -17.70 6.04 -5.65
N LEU A 103 -16.79 6.64 -6.41
CA LEU A 103 -16.66 8.09 -6.55
C LEU A 103 -17.59 8.69 -7.61
N ALA A 104 -18.34 7.91 -8.38
CA ALA A 104 -19.25 8.41 -9.41
C ALA A 104 -20.31 9.41 -8.87
N PRO A 105 -20.84 9.27 -7.65
CA PRO A 105 -21.71 10.30 -7.06
C PRO A 105 -21.00 11.60 -6.68
N VAL A 106 -19.66 11.56 -6.50
CA VAL A 106 -18.86 12.70 -6.07
C VAL A 106 -18.49 13.60 -7.24
N SER A 107 -18.05 12.99 -8.36
CA SER A 107 -17.66 13.72 -9.58
C SER A 107 -17.83 12.81 -10.81
N ASP A 108 -17.98 13.41 -11.98
CA ASP A 108 -17.94 12.76 -13.30
C ASP A 108 -16.50 12.37 -13.72
N ARG A 109 -15.49 12.97 -13.09
CA ARG A 109 -14.06 12.71 -13.32
C ARG A 109 -13.43 12.09 -12.07
N TYR A 110 -13.32 10.78 -12.04
CA TYR A 110 -12.80 10.08 -10.87
C TYR A 110 -11.84 8.95 -11.24
N GLY A 111 -11.16 8.42 -10.23
CA GLY A 111 -10.26 7.30 -10.41
C GLY A 111 -9.57 6.86 -9.13
N VAL A 112 -8.55 6.06 -9.33
CA VAL A 112 -7.72 5.49 -8.27
C VAL A 112 -6.26 5.77 -8.55
N VAL A 113 -5.53 6.06 -7.50
CA VAL A 113 -4.07 5.94 -7.45
C VAL A 113 -3.70 5.14 -6.21
N TRP A 114 -3.19 3.97 -6.39
CA TRP A 114 -2.78 3.09 -5.32
C TRP A 114 -1.33 2.63 -5.53
N SER A 115 -0.55 2.59 -4.46
CA SER A 115 0.80 2.03 -4.47
C SER A 115 0.84 0.77 -3.61
N PRO A 116 1.31 -0.38 -4.12
CA PRO A 116 1.53 -1.59 -3.34
C PRO A 116 2.78 -1.44 -2.46
N GLN A 117 2.74 -0.49 -1.55
CA GLN A 117 3.84 -0.13 -0.66
C GLN A 117 3.35 0.10 0.77
N THR A 118 4.22 -0.14 1.74
CA THR A 118 4.00 0.23 3.14
C THR A 118 4.53 1.64 3.38
N PHE A 119 3.63 2.55 3.68
CA PHE A 119 3.97 3.92 4.05
C PHE A 119 4.08 4.03 5.57
N VAL A 120 5.21 4.55 6.05
CA VAL A 120 5.43 4.91 7.46
C VAL A 120 5.77 6.39 7.50
N ARG A 121 4.92 7.19 8.11
CA ARG A 121 4.90 8.65 8.04
C ARG A 121 6.26 9.33 8.22
N ASP A 122 7.01 8.88 9.21
CA ASP A 122 8.25 9.53 9.64
C ASP A 122 9.51 8.88 9.02
N ILE A 123 9.33 7.95 8.08
CA ILE A 123 10.43 7.31 7.35
C ILE A 123 10.51 7.95 5.95
N PRO A 124 11.60 8.66 5.63
CA PRO A 124 11.81 9.18 4.27
C PRO A 124 11.76 8.07 3.21
N MET A 125 11.19 8.39 2.07
CA MET A 125 11.03 7.47 0.96
C MET A 125 11.50 8.11 -0.34
N ASP A 126 12.19 7.34 -1.18
CA ASP A 126 12.42 7.69 -2.58
C ASP A 126 11.16 7.34 -3.39
N TYR A 127 10.55 8.34 -3.98
CA TYR A 127 9.33 8.17 -4.78
C TYR A 127 9.60 7.83 -6.24
N LEU A 128 10.82 8.05 -6.74
CA LEU A 128 11.14 7.98 -8.18
C LEU A 128 10.80 6.63 -8.80
N HIS A 129 11.06 5.54 -8.07
CA HIS A 129 10.82 4.17 -8.55
C HIS A 129 9.63 3.49 -7.86
N LEU A 130 8.85 4.26 -7.08
CA LEU A 130 7.70 3.71 -6.37
C LEU A 130 6.60 3.30 -7.36
N PRO A 131 6.11 2.05 -7.32
CA PRO A 131 5.05 1.63 -8.22
C PRO A 131 3.73 2.34 -7.87
N PHE A 132 3.11 2.96 -8.88
CA PHE A 132 1.75 3.49 -8.79
C PHE A 132 0.84 2.75 -9.75
N CYS A 133 -0.22 2.15 -9.22
CA CYS A 133 -1.30 1.52 -9.97
C CYS A 133 -2.43 2.54 -10.11
N ILE A 134 -2.82 2.83 -11.37
CA ILE A 134 -3.80 3.86 -11.68
C ILE A 134 -4.98 3.30 -12.47
N GLU A 135 -6.16 3.89 -12.23
CA GLU A 135 -7.41 3.64 -12.97
C GLU A 135 -8.21 4.93 -13.03
N GLY A 136 -8.76 5.27 -14.18
CA GLY A 136 -9.64 6.43 -14.35
C GLY A 136 -11.01 6.02 -14.85
N SER A 137 -12.04 6.82 -14.55
CA SER A 137 -13.42 6.62 -15.02
C SER A 137 -13.56 6.66 -16.55
N THR A 138 -12.62 7.32 -17.23
CA THR A 138 -12.51 7.41 -18.67
C THR A 138 -11.04 7.34 -19.09
N SER A 139 -10.78 7.12 -20.39
CA SER A 139 -9.41 7.16 -20.94
C SER A 139 -8.75 8.51 -20.68
N GLU A 140 -9.48 9.63 -20.81
CA GLU A 140 -8.99 10.98 -20.52
C GLU A 140 -8.62 11.17 -19.04
N ALA A 141 -9.46 10.66 -18.12
CA ALA A 141 -9.16 10.69 -16.69
C ALA A 141 -7.90 9.84 -16.39
N THR A 142 -7.79 8.66 -16.97
CA THR A 142 -6.61 7.79 -16.81
C THR A 142 -5.33 8.48 -17.28
N GLU A 143 -5.35 9.09 -18.47
CA GLU A 143 -4.19 9.85 -18.97
C GLU A 143 -3.84 11.06 -18.10
N THR A 144 -4.84 11.73 -17.53
CA THR A 144 -4.63 12.86 -16.62
C THR A 144 -3.94 12.40 -15.33
N ILE A 145 -4.38 11.28 -14.75
CA ILE A 145 -3.79 10.67 -13.56
C ILE A 145 -2.35 10.23 -13.87
N GLU A 146 -2.14 9.56 -15.00
CA GLU A 146 -0.81 9.10 -15.41
C GLU A 146 0.18 10.27 -15.55
N LYS A 147 -0.21 11.33 -16.27
CA LYS A 147 0.63 12.53 -16.44
C LYS A 147 0.96 13.20 -15.11
N LEU A 148 0.01 13.22 -14.17
CA LEU A 148 0.23 13.76 -12.84
C LEU A 148 1.26 12.92 -12.08
N PHE A 149 1.05 11.60 -11.98
CA PHE A 149 1.95 10.74 -11.20
C PHE A 149 3.29 10.45 -11.89
N ALA A 150 3.39 10.64 -13.22
CA ALA A 150 4.68 10.65 -13.93
C ALA A 150 5.60 11.82 -13.53
N THR A 151 5.11 12.83 -12.82
CA THR A 151 5.96 13.83 -12.18
C THR A 151 6.63 13.31 -10.92
N VAL A 152 6.04 12.31 -10.28
CA VAL A 152 6.47 11.73 -9.00
C VAL A 152 7.31 10.46 -9.21
N SER A 153 6.90 9.57 -10.13
CA SER A 153 7.53 8.26 -10.32
C SER A 153 7.63 7.89 -11.80
N ASP A 154 8.65 7.13 -12.15
CA ASP A 154 8.83 6.52 -13.47
C ASP A 154 8.19 5.11 -13.58
N ASN A 155 7.56 4.62 -12.50
CA ASN A 155 7.02 3.27 -12.37
C ASN A 155 5.48 3.29 -12.23
N ILE A 156 4.77 3.52 -13.34
CA ILE A 156 3.31 3.66 -13.35
C ILE A 156 2.66 2.52 -14.14
N HIS A 157 1.63 1.91 -13.55
CA HIS A 157 0.90 0.79 -14.11
C HIS A 157 -0.59 1.11 -14.21
N ARG A 158 -1.18 0.91 -15.38
CA ARG A 158 -2.64 0.96 -15.56
C ARG A 158 -3.21 -0.40 -15.16
N LEU A 159 -3.97 -0.44 -14.08
CA LEU A 159 -4.65 -1.65 -13.61
C LEU A 159 -6.14 -1.37 -13.46
N ASP A 160 -6.97 -2.24 -14.02
CA ASP A 160 -8.39 -2.23 -13.70
C ASP A 160 -8.67 -2.71 -12.27
N TYR A 161 -9.91 -2.56 -11.81
CA TYR A 161 -10.33 -3.01 -10.48
C TYR A 161 -10.05 -4.50 -10.24
N GLY A 162 -10.30 -5.35 -11.24
CA GLY A 162 -10.04 -6.79 -11.13
C GLY A 162 -8.56 -7.09 -10.89
N GLN A 163 -7.68 -6.50 -11.69
CA GLN A 163 -6.23 -6.62 -11.55
C GLN A 163 -5.73 -6.04 -10.22
N ARG A 164 -6.22 -4.84 -9.84
CA ARG A 164 -5.79 -4.16 -8.62
C ARG A 164 -6.10 -4.96 -7.36
N ARG A 165 -7.30 -5.52 -7.22
CA ARG A 165 -7.66 -6.33 -6.03
C ARG A 165 -6.82 -7.60 -5.89
N TRP A 166 -6.45 -8.25 -7.02
CA TRP A 166 -5.56 -9.40 -6.98
C TRP A 166 -4.12 -9.00 -6.65
N THR A 167 -3.66 -7.87 -7.19
CA THR A 167 -2.35 -7.30 -6.83
C THR A 167 -2.31 -6.92 -5.34
N HIS A 168 -3.39 -6.35 -4.81
CA HIS A 168 -3.49 -6.04 -3.38
C HIS A 168 -3.43 -7.30 -2.51
N LEU A 169 -4.16 -8.37 -2.89
CA LEU A 169 -4.07 -9.66 -2.18
C LEU A 169 -2.63 -10.22 -2.23
N ALA A 170 -1.98 -10.18 -3.38
CA ALA A 170 -0.59 -10.61 -3.50
C ALA A 170 0.36 -9.76 -2.64
N ALA A 171 0.15 -8.45 -2.57
CA ALA A 171 0.92 -7.54 -1.71
C ALA A 171 0.74 -7.87 -0.21
N VAL A 172 -0.47 -8.23 0.21
CA VAL A 172 -0.71 -8.72 1.59
C VAL A 172 0.09 -9.99 1.87
N MET A 173 0.14 -10.94 0.93
CA MET A 173 0.95 -12.15 1.07
C MET A 173 2.44 -11.84 1.21
N VAL A 174 2.97 -10.99 0.34
CA VAL A 174 4.40 -10.63 0.32
C VAL A 174 4.80 -9.84 1.56
N ASN A 175 4.03 -8.82 1.91
CA ASN A 175 4.40 -7.88 2.95
C ASN A 175 3.82 -8.26 4.33
N ASN A 176 2.50 -8.26 4.47
CA ASN A 176 1.87 -8.42 5.80
C ASN A 176 2.11 -9.83 6.37
N PHE A 177 1.89 -10.87 5.57
CA PHE A 177 2.10 -12.24 6.02
C PHE A 177 3.60 -12.57 6.10
N GLY A 178 4.41 -12.06 5.17
CA GLY A 178 5.87 -12.18 5.26
C GLY A 178 6.41 -11.59 6.57
N ASN A 179 5.98 -10.37 6.94
CA ASN A 179 6.35 -9.75 8.21
C ASN A 179 5.85 -10.56 9.42
N ALA A 180 4.61 -11.07 9.39
CA ALA A 180 4.07 -11.87 10.48
C ALA A 180 4.86 -13.18 10.69
N VAL A 181 5.26 -13.86 9.60
CA VAL A 181 6.12 -15.06 9.69
C VAL A 181 7.48 -14.73 10.30
N ASN A 182 8.10 -13.62 9.91
CA ASN A 182 9.37 -13.16 10.51
C ASN A 182 9.20 -12.81 12.00
N ALA A 183 8.09 -12.17 12.38
CA ALA A 183 7.81 -11.86 13.78
C ALA A 183 7.65 -13.14 14.63
N LEU A 184 6.94 -14.16 14.12
CA LEU A 184 6.82 -15.46 14.79
C LEU A 184 8.19 -16.15 14.93
N ALA A 185 9.04 -16.08 13.92
CA ALA A 185 10.40 -16.61 14.00
C ALA A 185 11.24 -15.85 15.05
N GLN A 186 11.07 -14.53 15.15
CA GLN A 186 11.72 -13.71 16.18
C GLN A 186 11.25 -14.10 17.59
N GLU A 187 9.95 -14.33 17.79
CA GLU A 187 9.39 -14.77 19.07
C GLU A 187 9.96 -16.13 19.50
N ILE A 188 10.07 -17.09 18.56
CA ILE A 188 10.71 -18.40 18.81
C ILE A 188 12.16 -18.18 19.27
N SER A 189 12.93 -17.41 18.52
CA SER A 189 14.35 -17.15 18.82
C SER A 189 14.51 -16.52 20.20
N THR A 190 13.73 -15.46 20.50
CA THR A 190 13.77 -14.76 21.79
C THR A 190 13.42 -15.68 22.95
N ARG A 191 12.38 -16.51 22.82
CA ARG A 191 11.95 -17.46 23.86
C ARG A 191 13.05 -18.46 24.21
N HIS A 192 13.91 -18.81 23.26
CA HIS A 192 15.00 -19.77 23.45
C HIS A 192 16.37 -19.11 23.61
N GLY A 193 16.44 -17.80 23.86
CA GLY A 193 17.71 -17.09 24.08
C GLY A 193 18.61 -17.01 22.84
N ILE A 194 18.03 -17.10 21.63
CA ILE A 194 18.76 -17.06 20.37
C ILE A 194 18.67 -15.62 19.82
N ASP A 195 19.80 -15.06 19.42
CA ASP A 195 19.83 -13.77 18.74
C ASP A 195 19.21 -13.91 17.34
N PHE A 196 18.08 -13.22 17.12
CA PHE A 196 17.38 -13.23 15.84
C PHE A 196 18.23 -12.66 14.68
N ALA A 197 19.24 -11.83 14.99
CA ALA A 197 20.18 -11.32 13.99
C ALA A 197 20.90 -12.43 13.20
N LEU A 198 21.03 -13.62 13.78
CA LEU A 198 21.58 -14.80 13.07
C LEU A 198 20.76 -15.20 11.83
N LEU A 199 19.46 -14.89 11.80
CA LEU A 199 18.55 -15.23 10.70
C LEU A 199 18.47 -14.14 9.65
N ARG A 200 19.01 -12.95 9.88
CA ARG A 200 18.95 -11.83 8.95
C ARG A 200 19.52 -12.16 7.56
N PRO A 201 20.71 -12.77 7.43
CA PRO A 201 21.25 -13.14 6.12
C PRO A 201 20.37 -14.14 5.35
N LEU A 202 19.66 -15.02 6.08
CA LEU A 202 18.72 -15.98 5.47
C LEU A 202 17.48 -15.26 4.91
N ALA A 203 16.94 -14.28 5.64
CA ALA A 203 15.82 -13.46 5.18
C ALA A 203 16.21 -12.67 3.93
N ASP A 204 17.37 -12.02 3.93
CA ASP A 204 17.88 -11.26 2.78
C ASP A 204 18.08 -12.16 1.55
N ALA A 205 18.64 -13.36 1.73
CA ALA A 205 18.78 -14.35 0.66
C ALA A 205 17.41 -14.83 0.11
N THR A 206 16.37 -14.87 0.94
CA THR A 206 15.01 -15.23 0.52
C THR A 206 14.40 -14.12 -0.35
N VAL A 207 14.61 -12.86 0.00
CA VAL A 207 14.17 -11.71 -0.82
C VAL A 207 14.92 -11.69 -2.17
N ALA A 208 16.24 -11.90 -2.15
CA ALA A 208 17.07 -11.91 -3.36
C ALA A 208 16.67 -12.97 -4.39
N LYS A 209 15.97 -14.03 -3.99
CA LYS A 209 15.43 -15.02 -4.95
C LYS A 209 14.42 -14.43 -5.91
N MET A 210 13.74 -13.31 -5.55
CA MET A 210 12.79 -12.63 -6.42
C MET A 210 13.44 -12.08 -7.69
N ASP A 211 14.75 -11.81 -7.66
CA ASP A 211 15.52 -11.31 -8.80
C ASP A 211 15.88 -12.42 -9.81
N HIS A 212 15.68 -13.70 -9.43
CA HIS A 212 16.10 -14.87 -10.19
C HIS A 212 14.93 -15.66 -10.82
N GLY A 213 13.78 -15.02 -10.99
CA GLY A 213 12.61 -15.58 -11.69
C GLY A 213 11.65 -16.33 -10.78
N ALA A 214 11.04 -17.42 -11.26
CA ALA A 214 9.99 -18.14 -10.55
C ALA A 214 10.46 -18.67 -9.17
N LEU A 215 9.70 -18.38 -8.12
CA LEU A 215 10.09 -18.71 -6.74
C LEU A 215 9.93 -20.19 -6.38
N TRP A 216 8.91 -20.85 -6.93
CA TRP A 216 8.65 -22.25 -6.58
C TRP A 216 9.80 -23.21 -6.91
N PRO A 217 10.47 -23.13 -8.09
CA PRO A 217 11.64 -23.95 -8.36
C PRO A 217 12.83 -23.70 -7.43
N GLN A 218 12.84 -22.56 -6.74
CA GLN A 218 13.88 -22.16 -5.79
C GLN A 218 13.55 -22.56 -4.34
N GLN A 219 12.42 -23.24 -4.11
CA GLN A 219 12.01 -23.70 -2.79
C GLN A 219 12.94 -24.80 -2.31
N THR A 220 13.40 -24.68 -1.06
CA THR A 220 14.31 -25.63 -0.39
C THR A 220 13.74 -26.03 0.97
N GLY A 221 14.41 -26.93 1.67
CA GLY A 221 14.10 -27.29 3.05
C GLY A 221 13.54 -28.71 3.21
N PRO A 222 13.21 -29.11 4.45
CA PRO A 222 12.77 -30.48 4.77
C PRO A 222 11.44 -30.86 4.12
N ALA A 223 10.52 -29.89 3.94
CA ALA A 223 9.24 -30.14 3.30
C ALA A 223 9.39 -30.58 1.84
N VAL A 224 10.19 -29.88 1.03
CA VAL A 224 10.48 -30.25 -0.38
C VAL A 224 11.09 -31.64 -0.50
N ARG A 225 12.00 -32.00 0.43
CA ARG A 225 12.68 -33.28 0.40
C ARG A 225 11.91 -34.42 1.07
N HIS A 226 10.69 -34.15 1.57
CA HIS A 226 9.90 -35.10 2.35
C HIS A 226 10.68 -35.71 3.54
N ASP A 227 11.54 -34.91 4.20
CA ASP A 227 12.31 -35.31 5.37
C ASP A 227 11.41 -35.40 6.62
N ASN A 228 10.63 -36.46 6.69
CA ASN A 228 9.61 -36.62 7.74
C ASN A 228 10.23 -36.63 9.14
N LYS A 229 11.47 -37.15 9.29
CA LYS A 229 12.15 -37.17 10.59
C LYS A 229 12.38 -35.76 11.12
N THR A 230 12.88 -34.84 10.29
CA THR A 230 13.08 -33.44 10.66
C THR A 230 11.75 -32.75 10.89
N LEU A 231 10.74 -33.00 10.03
CA LEU A 231 9.42 -32.41 10.17
C LEU A 231 8.75 -32.80 11.50
N ASP A 232 8.85 -34.08 11.92
CA ASP A 232 8.26 -34.56 13.17
C ASP A 232 8.97 -33.99 14.40
N LEU A 233 10.31 -33.87 14.36
CA LEU A 233 11.04 -33.16 15.42
C LEU A 233 10.62 -31.70 15.56
N GLN A 234 10.44 -31.00 14.45
CA GLN A 234 9.99 -29.61 14.47
C GLN A 234 8.54 -29.46 14.96
N ARG A 235 7.64 -30.37 14.58
CA ARG A 235 6.27 -30.43 15.12
C ARG A 235 6.26 -30.64 16.63
N ALA A 236 7.12 -31.51 17.14
CA ALA A 236 7.24 -31.75 18.58
C ALA A 236 7.67 -30.50 19.35
N LEU A 237 8.55 -29.65 18.77
CA LEU A 237 8.95 -28.38 19.36
C LEU A 237 7.80 -27.35 19.43
N LEU A 238 6.74 -27.54 18.63
CA LEU A 238 5.58 -26.64 18.57
C LEU A 238 4.36 -27.18 19.33
N ALA A 239 4.49 -28.30 20.06
CA ALA A 239 3.36 -28.99 20.71
C ALA A 239 2.61 -28.11 21.72
N ASP A 240 3.26 -27.17 22.36
CA ASP A 240 2.70 -26.21 23.32
C ASP A 240 2.05 -24.98 22.66
N ASN A 241 2.16 -24.82 21.32
CA ASN A 241 1.58 -23.73 20.56
C ASN A 241 0.73 -24.25 19.39
N PRO A 242 -0.55 -24.61 19.61
CA PRO A 242 -1.41 -25.22 18.61
C PRO A 242 -1.62 -24.36 17.34
N LYS A 243 -1.67 -23.03 17.47
CA LYS A 243 -1.84 -22.15 16.33
C LYS A 243 -0.61 -22.12 15.42
N LEU A 244 0.57 -22.06 16.02
CA LEU A 244 1.82 -22.08 15.27
C LEU A 244 2.08 -23.46 14.64
N LEU A 245 1.73 -24.54 15.33
CA LEU A 245 1.76 -25.89 14.80
C LEU A 245 0.83 -26.05 13.58
N GLN A 246 -0.39 -25.48 13.66
CA GLN A 246 -1.32 -25.48 12.53
C GLN A 246 -0.77 -24.73 11.32
N LEU A 247 -0.19 -23.54 11.53
CA LEU A 247 0.47 -22.78 10.47
C LEU A 247 1.62 -23.56 9.84
N TYR A 248 2.49 -24.14 10.68
CA TYR A 248 3.62 -24.97 10.23
C TYR A 248 3.16 -26.15 9.36
N ASN A 249 2.11 -26.87 9.79
CA ASN A 249 1.57 -28.00 9.05
C ASN A 249 0.98 -27.56 7.70
N LEU A 250 0.21 -26.46 7.67
CA LEU A 250 -0.39 -25.92 6.45
C LEU A 250 0.69 -25.49 5.44
N MET A 251 1.72 -24.77 5.88
CA MET A 251 2.83 -24.39 5.01
C MET A 251 3.63 -25.61 4.51
N THR A 252 3.83 -26.62 5.36
CA THR A 252 4.46 -27.87 4.95
C THR A 252 3.66 -28.59 3.87
N GLU A 253 2.34 -28.68 4.04
CA GLU A 253 1.41 -29.30 3.08
C GLU A 253 1.43 -28.55 1.72
N ILE A 254 1.34 -27.22 1.75
CA ILE A 254 1.39 -26.39 0.54
C ILE A 254 2.68 -26.63 -0.24
N ILE A 255 3.82 -26.68 0.45
CA ILE A 255 5.14 -26.93 -0.17
C ILE A 255 5.20 -28.34 -0.76
N GLN A 256 4.74 -29.36 -0.04
CA GLN A 256 4.79 -30.76 -0.48
C GLN A 256 3.86 -31.11 -1.63
N ASN A 257 2.73 -30.41 -1.74
CA ASN A 257 1.69 -30.70 -2.74
C ASN A 257 1.66 -29.68 -3.91
N ARG A 258 2.71 -28.88 -4.06
CA ARG A 258 2.75 -27.79 -5.05
C ARG A 258 2.58 -28.28 -6.49
N ASP A 259 3.09 -29.45 -6.82
CA ASP A 259 3.11 -30.03 -8.18
C ASP A 259 1.92 -30.98 -8.44
N LYS A 260 0.97 -31.07 -7.52
CA LYS A 260 -0.30 -31.79 -7.67
C LYS A 260 -1.45 -30.83 -7.92
#